data_a005eca2b517d7290e2cbb6c502edcfa
#
_entry.id   a005eca2b517d7290e2cbb6c502edcfa
#
_cell.length_a   1.000
_cell.length_b   1.000
_cell.length_c   1.000
_cell.angle_alpha   90.00
_cell.angle_beta   90.00
_cell.angle_gamma   90.00
#
_symmetry.space_group_name_H-M   'P 1'
#
loop_
_entity.id
_entity.type
_entity.pdbx_description
1 polymer ?
#
loop_
_entity_poly.entity_id
_entity_poly.type
_entity_poly.pdbx_seq_one_letter_code
_entity_poly.pdbx_strand_id
1 'polypeptide(L)'
;MNDTVAKLKASAGAVFRRPWAIALLALLVILALMFTRPRLEPVELQERVWPVSVVEVRRGDVQPTMELFGEVVSGRRTELRALVPGRIVDAGPNFREGARVKAGELLVQIDPFDYRNDRAEQKALFAEARVRMQTVERDLKRIRELYDENNVSEQALDDALLAVEQQTATLEQRRISLARAERALQDTRLTAPYDGVVHGVSADLGKQLSVNDKVAEVIDTGRLEVRFTLSNAQFGRTLESGGPIEGRPVSVSWQVGNETLEFKATLERVGAEIDSTTGGVELYAVLDDAGTTPLRPGAFVWTKMEDKLYANVMQAPDSALYAQDTVYVVRDGRMEPRQIVVRGYDGDTLLFEPAPGVSIEDGDQVVTTQIREGGAGIRVEIRE
;
A
#
# COMPACT_ATOMS: atom_id res chain seq x y z
N MET A 1 102.51 -14.95 -41.72
CA MET A 1 101.08 -15.18 -41.48
C MET A 1 100.24 -14.31 -42.40
N ASN A 2 100.79 -13.91 -43.61
CA ASN A 2 100.11 -13.00 -44.51
C ASN A 2 99.94 -13.50 -45.97
N ASP A 3 100.31 -14.79 -46.25
CA ASP A 3 100.28 -15.34 -47.63
C ASP A 3 99.03 -16.25 -47.88
N THR A 4 98.27 -16.62 -46.92
CA THR A 4 97.08 -17.49 -47.10
C THR A 4 95.78 -16.72 -47.40
N VAL A 5 95.72 -15.44 -47.04
CA VAL A 5 94.51 -14.60 -47.24
C VAL A 5 94.43 -14.04 -48.67
N ALA A 6 95.57 -13.89 -49.34
CA ALA A 6 95.62 -13.35 -50.72
C ALA A 6 95.15 -14.33 -51.83
N LYS A 7 95.31 -15.66 -51.59
CA LYS A 7 94.83 -16.71 -52.53
C LYS A 7 93.38 -17.02 -52.53
N LEU A 8 92.68 -16.74 -51.45
CA LEU A 8 91.22 -16.93 -51.36
C LEU A 8 90.41 -15.81 -52.00
N LYS A 9 90.94 -14.59 -52.11
CA LYS A 9 90.27 -13.48 -52.78
C LYS A 9 90.34 -13.54 -54.35
N ALA A 10 91.29 -14.31 -54.93
CA ALA A 10 91.37 -14.43 -56.39
C ALA A 10 90.48 -15.50 -57.04
N SER A 11 90.00 -16.49 -56.24
CA SER A 11 89.08 -17.54 -56.72
C SER A 11 87.60 -17.18 -56.63
N ALA A 12 87.24 -16.28 -55.75
CA ALA A 12 85.81 -15.87 -55.58
C ALA A 12 85.30 -14.95 -56.68
N GLY A 13 86.24 -14.19 -57.38
CA GLY A 13 85.83 -13.24 -58.45
C GLY A 13 85.51 -13.88 -59.80
N ALA A 14 85.90 -15.13 -60.05
CA ALA A 14 85.66 -15.81 -61.32
C ALA A 14 84.31 -16.58 -61.38
N VAL A 15 83.76 -16.94 -60.24
CA VAL A 15 82.48 -17.69 -60.14
C VAL A 15 81.27 -16.73 -60.29
N PHE A 16 81.49 -15.46 -59.93
CA PHE A 16 80.37 -14.45 -59.97
C PHE A 16 80.07 -13.90 -61.38
N ARG A 17 80.88 -14.23 -62.42
CA ARG A 17 80.69 -13.77 -63.81
C ARG A 17 79.88 -14.71 -64.72
N ARG A 18 79.43 -15.84 -64.18
CA ARG A 18 78.54 -16.77 -64.90
C ARG A 18 77.14 -16.71 -64.40
N PRO A 19 76.15 -16.31 -65.18
CA PRO A 19 74.77 -16.10 -64.72
C PRO A 19 74.11 -17.36 -64.06
N TRP A 20 74.54 -18.51 -64.54
CA TRP A 20 74.00 -19.77 -63.96
C TRP A 20 74.58 -20.07 -62.58
N ALA A 21 75.74 -19.59 -62.20
CA ALA A 21 76.29 -19.77 -60.83
C ALA A 21 75.55 -18.90 -59.81
N ILE A 22 75.09 -17.69 -60.20
CA ILE A 22 74.25 -16.83 -59.39
C ILE A 22 72.88 -17.44 -59.25
N ALA A 23 72.32 -18.03 -60.29
CA ALA A 23 71.05 -18.72 -60.26
C ALA A 23 71.06 -19.95 -59.30
N LEU A 24 72.22 -20.71 -59.36
CA LEU A 24 72.40 -21.87 -58.51
C LEU A 24 72.61 -21.50 -57.03
N LEU A 25 73.32 -20.40 -56.78
CA LEU A 25 73.49 -19.86 -55.44
C LEU A 25 72.12 -19.32 -54.89
N ALA A 26 71.37 -18.63 -55.74
CA ALA A 26 69.98 -18.18 -55.34
C ALA A 26 69.06 -19.34 -55.07
N LEU A 27 69.12 -20.40 -55.87
CA LEU A 27 68.33 -21.62 -55.65
C LEU A 27 68.73 -22.31 -54.35
N LEU A 28 70.02 -22.41 -54.03
CA LEU A 28 70.53 -22.99 -52.77
C LEU A 28 70.11 -22.15 -51.57
N VAL A 29 70.15 -20.82 -51.68
CA VAL A 29 69.67 -19.93 -50.63
C VAL A 29 68.12 -20.09 -50.42
N ILE A 30 67.38 -20.20 -51.49
CA ILE A 30 65.90 -20.43 -51.41
C ILE A 30 65.65 -21.81 -50.80
N LEU A 31 66.39 -22.83 -51.18
CA LEU A 31 66.27 -24.16 -50.61
C LEU A 31 66.70 -24.18 -49.15
N ALA A 32 67.77 -23.51 -48.77
CA ALA A 32 68.15 -23.35 -47.33
C ALA A 32 67.09 -22.59 -46.50
N LEU A 33 66.51 -21.51 -47.06
CA LEU A 33 65.42 -20.77 -46.46
C LEU A 33 64.13 -21.62 -46.37
N MET A 34 63.93 -22.51 -47.34
CA MET A 34 62.79 -23.43 -47.28
C MET A 34 62.96 -24.52 -46.22
N PHE A 35 64.18 -25.02 -45.97
CA PHE A 35 64.48 -25.98 -44.92
C PHE A 35 64.66 -25.37 -43.55
N THR A 36 64.97 -24.08 -43.44
CA THR A 36 65.12 -23.34 -42.17
C THR A 36 63.85 -22.60 -41.78
N ARG A 37 62.73 -22.80 -42.52
CA ARG A 37 61.42 -22.26 -42.02
C ARG A 37 61.15 -22.82 -40.62
N PRO A 38 61.10 -22.01 -39.55
CA PRO A 38 60.70 -22.46 -38.29
C PRO A 38 59.24 -23.04 -38.42
N ARG A 39 59.04 -24.31 -38.12
CA ARG A 39 57.72 -24.85 -37.91
C ARG A 39 57.21 -24.08 -36.73
N LEU A 40 56.22 -23.18 -36.94
CA LEU A 40 55.39 -22.63 -35.87
C LEU A 40 54.70 -23.83 -35.26
N GLU A 41 55.17 -24.27 -34.12
CA GLU A 41 54.38 -25.16 -33.27
C GLU A 41 53.06 -24.46 -33.03
N PRO A 42 51.92 -25.11 -33.22
CA PRO A 42 50.63 -24.52 -32.82
C PRO A 42 50.75 -24.16 -31.37
N VAL A 43 50.79 -22.87 -31.05
CA VAL A 43 50.59 -22.40 -29.65
C VAL A 43 49.19 -22.87 -29.28
N GLU A 44 49.10 -23.88 -28.46
CA GLU A 44 47.82 -24.20 -27.79
C GLU A 44 47.42 -22.92 -27.10
N LEU A 45 46.39 -22.26 -27.65
CA LEU A 45 45.75 -21.12 -27.03
C LEU A 45 45.27 -21.62 -25.66
N GLN A 46 45.96 -21.27 -24.60
CA GLN A 46 45.51 -21.57 -23.25
C GLN A 46 44.11 -20.95 -23.12
N GLU A 47 43.10 -21.81 -23.11
CA GLU A 47 41.73 -21.39 -22.97
C GLU A 47 41.62 -20.58 -21.65
N ARG A 48 41.21 -19.33 -21.76
CA ARG A 48 41.08 -18.45 -20.59
C ARG A 48 40.05 -19.03 -19.64
N VAL A 49 40.43 -19.32 -18.43
CA VAL A 49 39.52 -19.81 -17.36
C VAL A 49 39.04 -18.61 -16.59
N TRP A 50 37.73 -18.51 -16.45
CA TRP A 50 37.10 -17.41 -15.72
C TRP A 50 36.69 -17.87 -14.30
N PRO A 51 37.08 -17.13 -13.24
CA PRO A 51 36.61 -17.39 -11.92
C PRO A 51 35.13 -16.97 -11.80
N VAL A 52 34.27 -17.84 -11.33
CA VAL A 52 32.86 -17.62 -11.15
C VAL A 52 32.39 -18.06 -9.79
N SER A 53 31.43 -17.34 -9.23
CA SER A 53 30.65 -17.81 -8.07
C SER A 53 29.43 -18.56 -8.59
N VAL A 54 29.05 -19.59 -7.88
CA VAL A 54 27.89 -20.43 -8.21
C VAL A 54 26.98 -20.61 -7.00
N VAL A 55 25.74 -20.89 -7.25
CA VAL A 55 24.76 -21.32 -6.24
C VAL A 55 24.14 -22.64 -6.67
N GLU A 56 23.98 -23.56 -5.74
CA GLU A 56 23.23 -24.77 -5.98
C GLU A 56 21.73 -24.47 -5.98
N VAL A 57 21.05 -24.82 -7.05
CA VAL A 57 19.59 -24.64 -7.14
C VAL A 57 18.88 -25.91 -6.70
N ARG A 58 17.78 -25.72 -5.98
CA ARG A 58 16.88 -26.80 -5.55
C ARG A 58 15.45 -26.37 -5.74
N ARG A 59 14.60 -27.30 -6.08
CA ARG A 59 13.17 -27.06 -6.19
C ARG A 59 12.53 -26.99 -4.83
N GLY A 60 11.63 -26.05 -4.66
CA GLY A 60 10.88 -25.86 -3.43
C GLY A 60 9.67 -24.98 -3.63
N ASP A 61 8.81 -24.98 -2.64
CA ASP A 61 7.70 -24.06 -2.55
C ASP A 61 8.18 -22.78 -1.87
N VAL A 62 7.95 -21.63 -2.50
CA VAL A 62 8.41 -20.34 -2.02
C VAL A 62 7.23 -19.39 -1.93
N GLN A 63 7.06 -18.77 -0.77
CA GLN A 63 6.07 -17.73 -0.57
C GLN A 63 6.79 -16.41 -0.25
N PRO A 64 6.99 -15.54 -1.26
CA PRO A 64 7.63 -14.25 -1.07
C PRO A 64 6.84 -13.33 -0.15
N THR A 65 7.53 -12.37 0.43
CA THR A 65 6.91 -11.31 1.21
C THR A 65 6.96 -10.00 0.43
N MET A 66 5.81 -9.37 0.25
CA MET A 66 5.74 -8.02 -0.31
C MET A 66 6.04 -7.00 0.78
N GLU A 67 7.06 -6.18 0.57
CA GLU A 67 7.34 -5.02 1.41
C GLU A 67 6.73 -3.77 0.77
N LEU A 68 5.91 -3.06 1.52
CA LEU A 68 5.13 -1.94 1.03
C LEU A 68 5.19 -0.77 2.02
N PHE A 69 5.05 0.44 1.52
CA PHE A 69 4.87 1.61 2.37
C PHE A 69 3.39 1.80 2.71
N GLY A 70 3.12 2.11 3.97
CA GLY A 70 1.80 2.44 4.44
C GLY A 70 1.78 3.70 5.31
N GLU A 71 0.60 4.24 5.48
CA GLU A 71 0.31 5.34 6.38
C GLU A 71 -0.70 4.87 7.42
N VAL A 72 -0.43 5.17 8.69
CA VAL A 72 -1.41 4.93 9.76
C VAL A 72 -2.52 5.96 9.64
N VAL A 73 -3.75 5.49 9.54
CA VAL A 73 -4.95 6.32 9.50
C VAL A 73 -5.87 5.96 10.65
N SER A 74 -6.72 6.89 11.05
CA SER A 74 -7.80 6.58 11.99
C SER A 74 -8.99 6.00 11.24
N GLY A 75 -9.60 4.93 11.76
CA GLY A 75 -10.82 4.37 11.20
C GLY A 75 -12.02 5.33 11.28
N ARG A 76 -11.98 6.32 12.18
CA ARG A 76 -13.01 7.36 12.32
C ARG A 76 -12.40 8.70 12.66
N ARG A 77 -12.74 9.72 11.86
CA ARG A 77 -12.39 11.11 12.08
C ARG A 77 -13.64 11.95 11.89
N THR A 78 -14.02 12.73 12.89
CA THR A 78 -15.22 13.55 12.84
C THR A 78 -14.89 15.00 13.10
N GLU A 79 -15.19 15.84 12.11
CA GLU A 79 -15.13 17.28 12.27
C GLU A 79 -16.40 17.77 12.96
N LEU A 80 -16.24 18.39 14.12
CA LEU A 80 -17.32 18.96 14.91
C LEU A 80 -17.55 20.40 14.48
N ARG A 81 -18.80 20.68 14.09
CA ARG A 81 -19.25 22.01 13.66
C ARG A 81 -20.38 22.50 14.56
N ALA A 82 -20.47 23.80 14.71
CA ALA A 82 -21.60 24.42 15.43
C ALA A 82 -22.90 24.17 14.66
N LEU A 83 -23.87 23.57 15.34
CA LEU A 83 -25.19 23.27 14.80
C LEU A 83 -26.16 24.46 14.95
N VAL A 84 -25.88 25.32 15.96
CA VAL A 84 -26.65 26.53 16.25
C VAL A 84 -25.70 27.70 16.47
N PRO A 85 -26.11 28.95 16.17
CA PRO A 85 -25.27 30.12 16.41
C PRO A 85 -25.29 30.50 17.88
N GLY A 86 -24.22 31.19 18.33
CA GLY A 86 -24.14 31.76 19.68
C GLY A 86 -22.73 31.84 20.21
N ARG A 87 -22.61 32.46 21.37
CA ARG A 87 -21.32 32.64 22.06
C ARG A 87 -21.00 31.40 22.89
N ILE A 88 -19.73 30.98 22.88
CA ILE A 88 -19.23 29.96 23.77
C ILE A 88 -19.16 30.49 25.20
N VAL A 89 -19.85 29.86 26.13
CA VAL A 89 -19.91 30.24 27.54
C VAL A 89 -19.21 29.26 28.46
N ASP A 90 -18.96 28.05 27.99
CA ASP A 90 -18.23 27.01 28.73
C ASP A 90 -17.47 26.11 27.77
N ALA A 91 -16.32 25.63 28.20
CA ALA A 91 -15.50 24.67 27.48
C ALA A 91 -15.11 23.54 28.42
N GLY A 92 -15.30 22.32 27.97
CA GLY A 92 -14.95 21.13 28.75
C GLY A 92 -13.46 21.12 29.14
N PRO A 93 -13.09 20.49 30.27
CA PRO A 93 -11.71 20.50 30.79
C PRO A 93 -10.71 19.85 29.81
N ASN A 94 -11.19 18.95 28.97
CA ASN A 94 -10.38 18.26 27.95
C ASN A 94 -10.57 18.85 26.55
N PHE A 95 -11.22 19.99 26.40
CA PHE A 95 -11.33 20.68 25.13
C PHE A 95 -10.04 21.47 24.83
N ARG A 96 -9.00 20.74 24.48
CA ARG A 96 -7.70 21.27 24.10
C ARG A 96 -6.98 20.32 23.14
N GLU A 97 -6.08 20.86 22.36
CA GLU A 97 -5.30 20.11 21.38
C GLU A 97 -4.60 18.89 22.01
N GLY A 98 -4.73 17.72 21.42
CA GLY A 98 -4.11 16.47 21.87
C GLY A 98 -4.72 15.84 23.12
N ALA A 99 -5.78 16.42 23.74
CA ALA A 99 -6.42 15.84 24.90
C ALA A 99 -7.32 14.65 24.54
N ARG A 100 -7.36 13.66 25.42
CA ARG A 100 -8.27 12.52 25.29
C ARG A 100 -9.62 12.86 25.85
N VAL A 101 -10.67 12.46 25.12
CA VAL A 101 -12.07 12.65 25.46
C VAL A 101 -12.83 11.34 25.36
N LYS A 102 -13.89 11.21 26.13
CA LYS A 102 -14.81 10.08 26.11
C LYS A 102 -16.09 10.42 25.36
N ALA A 103 -16.74 9.40 24.82
CA ALA A 103 -18.07 9.52 24.20
C ALA A 103 -19.05 10.25 25.16
N GLY A 104 -19.75 11.28 24.63
CA GLY A 104 -20.67 12.11 25.39
C GLY A 104 -20.03 13.19 26.27
N GLU A 105 -18.72 13.25 26.39
CA GLU A 105 -18.02 14.29 27.13
C GLU A 105 -18.26 15.67 26.50
N LEU A 106 -18.59 16.67 27.34
CA LEU A 106 -18.82 18.03 26.88
C LEU A 106 -17.51 18.63 26.35
N LEU A 107 -17.54 19.11 25.13
CA LEU A 107 -16.44 19.85 24.52
C LEU A 107 -16.68 21.35 24.60
N VAL A 108 -17.84 21.81 24.14
CA VAL A 108 -18.21 23.23 24.12
C VAL A 108 -19.68 23.39 24.44
N GLN A 109 -20.00 24.43 25.24
CA GLN A 109 -21.35 24.89 25.50
C GLN A 109 -21.54 26.27 24.86
N ILE A 110 -22.42 26.35 23.88
CA ILE A 110 -22.95 27.61 23.35
C ILE A 110 -23.98 28.16 24.34
N ASP A 111 -24.08 29.48 24.48
CA ASP A 111 -25.02 30.11 25.41
C ASP A 111 -26.44 29.57 25.21
N PRO A 112 -26.96 28.87 26.20
CA PRO A 112 -28.29 28.23 26.10
C PRO A 112 -29.44 29.15 26.52
N PHE A 113 -29.19 30.42 26.90
CA PHE A 113 -30.21 31.26 27.50
C PHE A 113 -31.44 31.44 26.59
N ASP A 114 -31.24 31.90 25.36
CA ASP A 114 -32.31 32.14 24.42
C ASP A 114 -33.02 30.84 24.00
N TYR A 115 -32.25 29.77 23.81
CA TYR A 115 -32.81 28.43 23.51
C TYR A 115 -33.65 27.82 24.65
N ARG A 116 -33.28 28.09 25.89
CA ARG A 116 -34.09 27.68 27.04
C ARG A 116 -35.41 28.43 27.10
N ASN A 117 -35.39 29.73 26.83
CA ASN A 117 -36.57 30.57 26.81
C ASN A 117 -37.51 30.17 25.66
N ASP A 118 -36.98 29.97 24.45
CA ASP A 118 -37.81 29.48 23.32
C ASP A 118 -38.45 28.12 23.62
N ARG A 119 -37.67 27.18 24.12
CA ARG A 119 -38.21 25.87 24.55
C ARG A 119 -39.33 26.04 25.59
N ALA A 120 -39.16 26.91 26.58
CA ALA A 120 -40.18 27.17 27.61
C ALA A 120 -41.49 27.75 27.03
N GLU A 121 -41.33 28.69 26.07
CA GLU A 121 -42.45 29.27 25.32
C GLU A 121 -43.22 28.21 24.53
N GLN A 122 -42.49 27.43 23.69
CA GLN A 122 -43.10 26.39 22.84
C GLN A 122 -43.79 25.31 23.73
N LYS A 123 -43.20 24.99 24.88
CA LYS A 123 -43.80 24.07 25.85
C LYS A 123 -45.13 24.60 26.42
N ALA A 124 -45.21 25.89 26.72
CA ALA A 124 -46.43 26.52 27.19
C ALA A 124 -47.54 26.51 26.11
N LEU A 125 -47.20 26.85 24.88
CA LEU A 125 -48.10 26.80 23.73
C LEU A 125 -48.62 25.38 23.42
N PHE A 126 -47.74 24.38 23.53
CA PHE A 126 -48.15 22.98 23.41
C PHE A 126 -49.11 22.56 24.53
N ALA A 127 -48.82 22.97 25.76
CA ALA A 127 -49.70 22.67 26.90
C ALA A 127 -51.08 23.33 26.74
N GLU A 128 -51.16 24.58 26.25
CA GLU A 128 -52.39 25.26 25.90
C GLU A 128 -53.19 24.50 24.84
N ALA A 129 -52.55 24.15 23.70
CA ALA A 129 -53.18 23.40 22.63
C ALA A 129 -53.73 22.04 23.11
N ARG A 130 -53.01 21.37 24.05
CA ARG A 130 -53.43 20.11 24.64
C ARG A 130 -54.71 20.28 25.51
N VAL A 131 -54.78 21.35 26.28
CA VAL A 131 -56.00 21.64 27.10
C VAL A 131 -57.18 21.96 26.17
N ARG A 132 -56.98 22.73 25.10
CA ARG A 132 -58.02 22.99 24.10
C ARG A 132 -58.51 21.71 23.44
N MET A 133 -57.61 20.81 23.07
CA MET A 133 -57.96 19.49 22.52
C MET A 133 -58.86 18.70 23.46
N GLN A 134 -58.50 18.61 24.73
CA GLN A 134 -59.34 17.93 25.73
C GLN A 134 -60.75 18.58 25.87
N THR A 135 -60.86 19.88 25.59
CA THR A 135 -62.15 20.57 25.66
C THR A 135 -63.02 20.17 24.44
N VAL A 136 -62.48 20.28 23.21
CA VAL A 136 -63.25 19.90 22.02
C VAL A 136 -63.60 18.41 21.97
N GLU A 137 -62.73 17.54 22.48
CA GLU A 137 -63.00 16.09 22.62
C GLU A 137 -64.19 15.83 23.60
N ARG A 138 -64.25 16.55 24.72
CA ARG A 138 -65.38 16.46 25.67
C ARG A 138 -66.63 16.99 25.04
N ASP A 139 -66.54 18.09 24.28
CA ASP A 139 -67.71 18.67 23.57
C ASP A 139 -68.21 17.73 22.49
N LEU A 140 -67.32 17.13 21.67
CA LEU A 140 -67.71 16.10 20.70
C LEU A 140 -68.41 14.92 21.37
N LYS A 141 -67.88 14.42 22.50
CA LYS A 141 -68.49 13.32 23.24
C LYS A 141 -69.93 13.68 23.66
N ARG A 142 -70.13 14.88 24.22
CA ARG A 142 -71.45 15.37 24.61
C ARG A 142 -72.42 15.51 23.43
N ILE A 143 -71.97 16.10 22.32
CA ILE A 143 -72.74 16.28 21.07
C ILE A 143 -73.16 14.89 20.53
N ARG A 144 -72.27 13.93 20.53
CA ARG A 144 -72.49 12.57 20.03
C ARG A 144 -73.61 11.87 20.91
N GLU A 145 -73.49 11.97 22.21
CA GLU A 145 -74.54 11.44 23.12
C GLU A 145 -75.94 12.07 22.87
N LEU A 146 -76.00 13.42 22.65
CA LEU A 146 -77.25 14.14 22.31
C LEU A 146 -77.80 13.78 20.93
N TYR A 147 -76.92 13.49 19.98
CA TYR A 147 -77.28 13.07 18.62
C TYR A 147 -77.98 11.69 18.63
N ASP A 148 -77.36 10.76 19.35
CA ASP A 148 -77.91 9.41 19.54
C ASP A 148 -79.29 9.44 20.17
N GLU A 149 -79.58 10.47 20.97
CA GLU A 149 -80.92 10.75 21.60
C GLU A 149 -81.85 11.56 20.67
N ASN A 150 -81.46 11.89 19.44
CA ASN A 150 -82.17 12.77 18.49
C ASN A 150 -82.39 14.21 18.99
N ASN A 151 -81.58 14.72 19.92
CA ASN A 151 -81.70 16.05 20.51
C ASN A 151 -80.85 17.17 19.76
N VAL A 152 -80.05 16.81 18.79
CA VAL A 152 -79.23 17.75 17.99
C VAL A 152 -79.25 17.32 16.53
N SER A 153 -78.93 18.26 15.64
CA SER A 153 -78.83 18.01 14.17
C SER A 153 -77.54 17.29 13.79
N GLU A 154 -77.57 16.61 12.64
CA GLU A 154 -76.37 16.04 11.99
C GLU A 154 -75.29 17.11 11.74
N GLN A 155 -75.69 18.31 11.32
CA GLN A 155 -74.75 19.44 11.16
C GLN A 155 -73.98 19.77 12.45
N ALA A 156 -74.65 19.71 13.63
CA ALA A 156 -73.97 19.98 14.89
C ALA A 156 -72.92 18.91 15.23
N LEU A 157 -73.19 17.64 14.85
CA LEU A 157 -72.20 16.58 14.98
C LEU A 157 -71.01 16.76 14.04
N ASP A 158 -71.29 17.12 12.77
CA ASP A 158 -70.24 17.39 11.77
C ASP A 158 -69.34 18.57 12.15
N ASP A 159 -69.93 19.66 12.67
CA ASP A 159 -69.17 20.82 13.19
C ASP A 159 -68.28 20.44 14.38
N ALA A 160 -68.78 19.58 15.29
CA ALA A 160 -67.95 19.10 16.40
C ALA A 160 -66.82 18.18 15.95
N LEU A 161 -67.05 17.32 14.95
CA LEU A 161 -65.99 16.51 14.34
C LEU A 161 -64.94 17.36 13.70
N LEU A 162 -65.34 18.34 12.89
CA LEU A 162 -64.42 19.29 12.24
C LEU A 162 -63.62 20.08 13.27
N ALA A 163 -64.20 20.49 14.39
CA ALA A 163 -63.51 21.19 15.47
C ALA A 163 -62.38 20.31 16.07
N VAL A 164 -62.65 19.01 16.25
CA VAL A 164 -61.64 18.04 16.76
C VAL A 164 -60.52 17.89 15.72
N GLU A 165 -60.83 17.75 14.43
CA GLU A 165 -59.79 17.66 13.36
C GLU A 165 -58.91 18.91 13.33
N GLN A 166 -59.51 20.11 13.35
CA GLN A 166 -58.75 21.36 13.39
C GLN A 166 -57.86 21.49 14.63
N GLN A 167 -58.36 21.12 15.77
CA GLN A 167 -57.58 21.17 17.02
C GLN A 167 -56.50 20.10 17.06
N THR A 168 -56.74 18.91 16.47
CA THR A 168 -55.71 17.86 16.28
C THR A 168 -54.55 18.38 15.45
N ALA A 169 -54.84 19.03 14.32
CA ALA A 169 -53.80 19.65 13.47
C ALA A 169 -53.01 20.73 14.23
N THR A 170 -53.71 21.55 15.01
CA THR A 170 -53.08 22.59 15.85
C THR A 170 -52.17 21.99 16.92
N LEU A 171 -52.62 20.97 17.62
CA LEU A 171 -51.83 20.26 18.63
C LEU A 171 -50.58 19.65 18.04
N GLU A 172 -50.69 18.99 16.89
CA GLU A 172 -49.53 18.41 16.20
C GLU A 172 -48.55 19.48 15.74
N GLN A 173 -49.02 20.61 15.22
CA GLN A 173 -48.16 21.74 14.88
C GLN A 173 -47.35 22.24 16.09
N ARG A 174 -48.00 22.40 17.28
CA ARG A 174 -47.34 22.82 18.51
C ARG A 174 -46.34 21.78 19.04
N ARG A 175 -46.69 20.49 18.88
CA ARG A 175 -45.78 19.39 19.21
C ARG A 175 -44.48 19.45 18.41
N ILE A 176 -44.58 19.66 17.10
CA ILE A 176 -43.44 19.80 16.22
C ILE A 176 -42.59 21.03 16.57
N SER A 177 -43.24 22.16 16.88
CA SER A 177 -42.53 23.39 17.29
C SER A 177 -41.75 23.17 18.58
N LEU A 178 -42.32 22.51 19.58
CA LEU A 178 -41.64 22.17 20.83
C LEU A 178 -40.47 21.23 20.58
N ALA A 179 -40.63 20.20 19.74
CA ALA A 179 -39.55 19.27 19.41
C ALA A 179 -38.37 19.98 18.74
N ARG A 180 -38.62 20.97 17.85
CA ARG A 180 -37.58 21.81 17.24
C ARG A 180 -36.83 22.66 18.26
N ALA A 181 -37.53 23.29 19.19
CA ALA A 181 -36.91 24.09 20.25
C ALA A 181 -36.10 23.22 21.22
N GLU A 182 -36.56 22.01 21.53
CA GLU A 182 -35.83 21.03 22.34
C GLU A 182 -34.54 20.56 21.63
N ARG A 183 -34.63 20.32 20.33
CA ARG A 183 -33.44 19.97 19.53
C ARG A 183 -32.44 21.13 19.45
N ALA A 184 -32.89 22.36 19.20
CA ALA A 184 -32.03 23.52 19.16
C ALA A 184 -31.31 23.75 20.51
N LEU A 185 -32.01 23.55 21.63
CA LEU A 185 -31.37 23.61 22.95
C LEU A 185 -30.34 22.47 23.16
N GLN A 186 -30.62 21.27 22.69
CA GLN A 186 -29.68 20.17 22.74
C GLN A 186 -28.43 20.46 21.93
N ASP A 187 -28.60 21.04 20.74
CA ASP A 187 -27.54 21.38 19.79
C ASP A 187 -26.61 22.52 20.30
N THR A 188 -26.98 23.22 21.39
CA THR A 188 -26.07 24.15 22.10
C THR A 188 -24.93 23.41 22.81
N ARG A 189 -25.01 22.10 23.00
CA ARG A 189 -24.02 21.28 23.69
C ARG A 189 -23.30 20.41 22.68
N LEU A 190 -22.08 20.78 22.33
CA LEU A 190 -21.22 19.94 21.51
C LEU A 190 -20.51 18.94 22.40
N THR A 191 -20.71 17.66 22.12
CA THR A 191 -20.11 16.54 22.85
C THR A 191 -19.29 15.68 21.91
N ALA A 192 -18.31 14.96 22.46
CA ALA A 192 -17.54 13.99 21.69
C ALA A 192 -18.45 12.82 21.25
N PRO A 193 -18.43 12.46 19.96
CA PRO A 193 -19.31 11.39 19.45
C PRO A 193 -18.84 9.97 19.85
N TYR A 194 -17.55 9.82 20.15
CA TYR A 194 -16.89 8.58 20.57
C TYR A 194 -15.61 8.90 21.34
N ASP A 195 -15.00 7.89 21.93
CA ASP A 195 -13.70 8.00 22.61
C ASP A 195 -12.61 8.34 21.62
N GLY A 196 -11.84 9.39 21.88
CA GLY A 196 -10.83 9.83 20.91
C GLY A 196 -9.90 10.91 21.46
N VAL A 197 -9.19 11.55 20.54
CA VAL A 197 -8.29 12.67 20.80
C VAL A 197 -8.80 13.90 20.05
N VAL A 198 -8.82 15.03 20.75
CA VAL A 198 -9.19 16.33 20.16
C VAL A 198 -8.06 16.86 19.31
N HIS A 199 -8.38 17.28 18.09
CA HIS A 199 -7.44 17.85 17.13
C HIS A 199 -8.02 19.09 16.44
N GLY A 200 -7.16 19.99 15.99
CA GLY A 200 -7.55 21.15 15.18
C GLY A 200 -8.55 22.05 15.89
N VAL A 201 -8.34 22.31 17.17
CA VAL A 201 -9.17 23.21 17.97
C VAL A 201 -9.17 24.61 17.35
N SER A 202 -10.34 25.08 16.96
CA SER A 202 -10.54 26.39 16.31
C SER A 202 -11.53 27.29 17.05
N ALA A 203 -11.99 26.87 18.22
CA ALA A 203 -12.95 27.60 19.04
C ALA A 203 -12.45 27.77 20.49
N ASP A 204 -12.64 28.95 21.05
CA ASP A 204 -12.25 29.28 22.41
C ASP A 204 -13.42 29.89 23.21
N LEU A 205 -13.28 29.91 24.53
CA LEU A 205 -14.25 30.54 25.41
C LEU A 205 -14.50 31.98 25.00
N GLY A 206 -15.76 32.36 24.86
CA GLY A 206 -16.16 33.69 24.49
C GLY A 206 -16.22 33.96 22.97
N LYS A 207 -15.76 33.04 22.14
CA LYS A 207 -15.90 33.11 20.67
C LYS A 207 -17.37 33.06 20.26
N GLN A 208 -17.76 33.92 19.32
CA GLN A 208 -19.05 33.86 18.66
C GLN A 208 -18.97 32.85 17.51
N LEU A 209 -19.88 31.88 17.48
CA LEU A 209 -20.00 30.90 16.41
C LEU A 209 -21.23 31.18 15.55
N SER A 210 -21.08 30.94 14.26
CA SER A 210 -22.15 30.83 13.28
C SER A 210 -22.44 29.36 13.01
N VAL A 211 -23.59 29.07 12.39
CA VAL A 211 -23.91 27.69 11.94
C VAL A 211 -22.83 27.22 10.97
N ASN A 212 -22.39 25.97 11.13
CA ASN A 212 -21.31 25.30 10.37
C ASN A 212 -19.89 25.80 10.65
N ASP A 213 -19.67 26.71 11.59
CA ASP A 213 -18.30 27.03 12.01
C ASP A 213 -17.62 25.79 12.60
N LYS A 214 -16.39 25.52 12.17
CA LYS A 214 -15.56 24.44 12.72
C LYS A 214 -15.20 24.77 14.17
N VAL A 215 -15.36 23.76 15.04
CA VAL A 215 -15.04 23.84 16.45
C VAL A 215 -13.77 23.05 16.76
N ALA A 216 -13.72 21.81 16.36
CA ALA A 216 -12.57 20.91 16.50
C ALA A 216 -12.77 19.65 15.65
N GLU A 217 -11.81 18.76 15.67
CA GLU A 217 -11.93 17.38 15.21
C GLU A 217 -11.81 16.41 16.39
N VAL A 218 -12.49 15.29 16.32
CA VAL A 218 -12.25 14.14 17.19
C VAL A 218 -11.74 12.99 16.34
N ILE A 219 -10.57 12.47 16.69
CA ILE A 219 -9.90 11.37 16.01
C ILE A 219 -9.98 10.14 16.91
N ASP A 220 -10.56 9.04 16.39
CA ASP A 220 -10.60 7.77 17.10
C ASP A 220 -9.20 7.15 17.11
N THR A 221 -8.62 7.02 18.29
CA THR A 221 -7.31 6.37 18.46
C THR A 221 -7.43 4.93 18.98
N GLY A 222 -8.64 4.47 19.25
CA GLY A 222 -8.91 3.09 19.64
C GLY A 222 -8.97 2.12 18.46
N ARG A 223 -9.15 2.65 17.25
CA ARG A 223 -9.14 1.89 16.01
C ARG A 223 -8.24 2.57 14.99
N LEU A 224 -7.01 2.10 14.92
CA LEU A 224 -6.05 2.53 13.93
C LEU A 224 -5.96 1.50 12.80
N GLU A 225 -5.81 2.00 11.60
CA GLU A 225 -5.67 1.21 10.39
C GLU A 225 -4.39 1.61 9.68
N VAL A 226 -3.79 0.68 8.96
CA VAL A 226 -2.69 0.98 8.05
C VAL A 226 -3.24 0.91 6.63
N ARG A 227 -3.15 2.03 5.94
CA ARG A 227 -3.49 2.16 4.53
C ARG A 227 -2.21 2.00 3.71
N PHE A 228 -2.20 1.08 2.76
CA PHE A 228 -1.09 0.86 1.85
C PHE A 228 -1.62 0.48 0.47
N THR A 229 -0.78 0.60 -0.55
CA THR A 229 -1.21 0.44 -1.95
C THR A 229 -0.46 -0.71 -2.60
N LEU A 230 -1.20 -1.62 -3.23
CA LEU A 230 -0.66 -2.63 -4.15
C LEU A 230 -0.70 -2.10 -5.58
N SER A 231 0.38 -2.30 -6.33
CA SER A 231 0.35 -2.12 -7.78
C SER A 231 -0.61 -3.14 -8.42
N ASN A 232 -1.08 -2.86 -9.64
CA ASN A 232 -1.97 -3.78 -10.37
C ASN A 232 -1.37 -5.19 -10.51
N ALA A 233 -0.04 -5.29 -10.70
CA ALA A 233 0.63 -6.57 -10.80
C ALA A 233 0.65 -7.34 -9.48
N GLN A 234 0.92 -6.67 -8.36
CA GLN A 234 0.87 -7.26 -7.01
C GLN A 234 -0.54 -7.68 -6.64
N PHE A 235 -1.53 -6.83 -6.91
CA PHE A 235 -2.93 -7.15 -6.67
C PHE A 235 -3.40 -8.35 -7.51
N GLY A 236 -3.01 -8.42 -8.79
CA GLY A 236 -3.29 -9.57 -9.66
C GLY A 236 -2.74 -10.88 -9.07
N ARG A 237 -1.48 -10.89 -8.61
CA ARG A 237 -0.88 -12.06 -7.95
C ARG A 237 -1.61 -12.43 -6.64
N THR A 238 -2.04 -11.42 -5.89
CA THR A 238 -2.83 -11.65 -4.66
C THR A 238 -4.17 -12.32 -4.96
N LEU A 239 -4.82 -11.97 -6.06
CA LEU A 239 -6.05 -12.64 -6.53
C LEU A 239 -5.79 -14.07 -7.02
N GLU A 240 -4.67 -14.29 -7.72
CA GLU A 240 -4.28 -15.63 -8.22
C GLU A 240 -3.92 -16.61 -7.09
N SER A 241 -3.51 -16.13 -5.92
CA SER A 241 -3.16 -16.98 -4.78
C SER A 241 -4.34 -17.77 -4.23
N GLY A 242 -5.57 -17.42 -4.61
CA GLY A 242 -6.81 -18.06 -4.16
C GLY A 242 -7.18 -17.68 -2.71
N GLY A 243 -8.46 -17.78 -2.38
CA GLY A 243 -8.98 -17.41 -1.07
C GLY A 243 -9.25 -15.91 -0.90
N PRO A 244 -9.87 -15.53 0.21
CA PRO A 244 -10.21 -14.14 0.49
C PRO A 244 -8.94 -13.32 0.71
N ILE A 245 -8.98 -12.07 0.26
CA ILE A 245 -7.93 -11.09 0.53
C ILE A 245 -8.06 -10.63 1.98
N GLU A 246 -9.28 -10.42 2.43
CA GLU A 246 -9.60 -10.04 3.79
C GLU A 246 -9.21 -11.15 4.79
N GLY A 247 -8.77 -10.76 5.97
CA GLY A 247 -8.33 -11.66 7.03
C GLY A 247 -6.86 -12.08 6.94
N ARG A 248 -6.11 -11.65 5.92
CA ARG A 248 -4.68 -11.94 5.80
C ARG A 248 -3.89 -11.16 6.86
N PRO A 249 -2.89 -11.79 7.48
CA PRO A 249 -2.01 -11.12 8.42
C PRO A 249 -1.10 -10.12 7.70
N VAL A 250 -0.88 -8.97 8.32
CA VAL A 250 0.04 -7.93 7.87
C VAL A 250 0.95 -7.58 9.04
N SER A 251 2.25 -7.68 8.84
CA SER A 251 3.22 -7.17 9.81
C SER A 251 3.52 -5.71 9.50
N VAL A 252 3.49 -4.89 10.54
CA VAL A 252 3.69 -3.43 10.44
C VAL A 252 4.92 -3.08 11.25
N SER A 253 5.88 -2.38 10.65
CA SER A 253 7.08 -1.91 11.33
C SER A 253 7.20 -0.39 11.24
N TRP A 254 7.44 0.23 12.37
CA TRP A 254 7.61 1.67 12.50
C TRP A 254 8.98 1.99 13.08
N GLN A 255 9.75 2.77 12.34
CA GLN A 255 11.06 3.19 12.79
C GLN A 255 10.96 4.52 13.56
N VAL A 256 11.36 4.49 14.83
CA VAL A 256 11.39 5.66 15.72
C VAL A 256 12.82 5.86 16.21
N GLY A 257 13.51 6.85 15.64
CA GLY A 257 14.94 7.02 15.91
C GLY A 257 15.74 5.79 15.48
N ASN A 258 16.39 5.13 16.42
CA ASN A 258 17.20 3.93 16.17
C ASN A 258 16.46 2.62 16.49
N GLU A 259 15.22 2.68 16.93
CA GLU A 259 14.42 1.51 17.29
C GLU A 259 13.37 1.24 16.21
N THR A 260 13.15 -0.03 15.92
CA THR A 260 12.07 -0.50 15.07
C THR A 260 11.01 -1.17 15.94
N LEU A 261 9.83 -0.62 15.95
CA LEU A 261 8.68 -1.19 16.66
C LEU A 261 7.86 -2.02 15.68
N GLU A 262 7.51 -3.22 16.07
CA GLU A 262 6.72 -4.13 15.26
C GLU A 262 5.31 -4.27 15.84
N PHE A 263 4.33 -4.28 14.95
CA PHE A 263 2.91 -4.43 15.26
C PHE A 263 2.30 -5.44 14.31
N LYS A 264 1.22 -6.06 14.77
CA LYS A 264 0.39 -6.95 13.94
C LYS A 264 -0.85 -6.22 13.49
N ALA A 265 -1.24 -6.48 12.26
CA ALA A 265 -2.47 -5.99 11.69
C ALA A 265 -3.14 -7.09 10.87
N THR A 266 -4.43 -6.98 10.71
CA THR A 266 -5.21 -7.89 9.89
C THR A 266 -5.88 -7.10 8.77
N LEU A 267 -5.72 -7.57 7.54
CA LEU A 267 -6.35 -6.94 6.38
C LEU A 267 -7.87 -7.06 6.48
N GLU A 268 -8.55 -5.92 6.55
CA GLU A 268 -10.00 -5.90 6.75
C GLU A 268 -10.77 -5.62 5.47
N ARG A 269 -10.24 -4.74 4.61
CA ARG A 269 -10.94 -4.35 3.38
C ARG A 269 -9.99 -3.90 2.28
N VAL A 270 -10.51 -4.00 1.07
CA VAL A 270 -9.88 -3.50 -0.17
C VAL A 270 -10.61 -2.22 -0.58
N GLY A 271 -9.88 -1.22 -1.03
CA GLY A 271 -10.45 0.02 -1.54
C GLY A 271 -11.39 -0.23 -2.71
N ALA A 272 -12.44 0.59 -2.79
CA ALA A 272 -13.46 0.45 -3.85
C ALA A 272 -13.00 1.00 -5.21
N GLU A 273 -11.94 1.80 -5.24
CA GLU A 273 -11.44 2.48 -6.43
C GLU A 273 -9.96 2.19 -6.63
N ILE A 274 -9.53 2.24 -7.89
CA ILE A 274 -8.12 2.26 -8.26
C ILE A 274 -7.68 3.73 -8.27
N ASP A 275 -6.65 4.06 -7.50
CA ASP A 275 -6.09 5.41 -7.49
C ASP A 275 -5.56 5.76 -8.90
N SER A 276 -6.15 6.79 -9.49
CA SER A 276 -5.81 7.22 -10.85
C SER A 276 -4.38 7.78 -10.98
N THR A 277 -3.77 8.18 -9.87
CA THR A 277 -2.41 8.76 -9.82
C THR A 277 -1.35 7.68 -9.75
N THR A 278 -1.57 6.67 -8.93
CA THR A 278 -0.62 5.56 -8.69
C THR A 278 -0.95 4.33 -9.52
N GLY A 279 -2.18 4.21 -10.02
CA GLY A 279 -2.69 3.03 -10.70
C GLY A 279 -2.81 1.81 -9.79
N GLY A 280 -2.78 2.01 -8.47
CA GLY A 280 -2.78 0.96 -7.48
C GLY A 280 -4.12 0.80 -6.76
N VAL A 281 -4.26 -0.33 -6.08
CA VAL A 281 -5.41 -0.67 -5.23
C VAL A 281 -5.03 -0.42 -3.77
N GLU A 282 -5.80 0.41 -3.08
CA GLU A 282 -5.61 0.65 -1.64
C GLU A 282 -6.13 -0.51 -0.81
N LEU A 283 -5.37 -0.88 0.21
CA LEU A 283 -5.75 -1.87 1.21
C LEU A 283 -5.71 -1.24 2.60
N TYR A 284 -6.57 -1.73 3.47
CA TYR A 284 -6.70 -1.25 4.83
C TYR A 284 -6.58 -2.43 5.81
N ALA A 285 -5.53 -2.41 6.62
CA ALA A 285 -5.31 -3.39 7.67
C ALA A 285 -5.53 -2.76 9.05
N VAL A 286 -6.34 -3.39 9.88
CA VAL A 286 -6.61 -2.94 11.24
C VAL A 286 -5.52 -3.42 12.17
N LEU A 287 -4.96 -2.51 12.97
CA LEU A 287 -3.97 -2.83 14.00
C LEU A 287 -4.65 -3.55 15.17
N ASP A 288 -4.10 -4.70 15.56
CA ASP A 288 -4.69 -5.55 16.62
C ASP A 288 -4.71 -4.86 17.99
N ASP A 289 -3.68 -4.07 18.33
CA ASP A 289 -3.51 -3.41 19.63
C ASP A 289 -3.53 -1.87 19.53
N ALA A 290 -4.43 -1.32 18.72
CA ALA A 290 -4.49 0.13 18.43
C ALA A 290 -4.55 1.01 19.70
N GLY A 291 -5.26 0.58 20.74
CA GLY A 291 -5.48 1.38 21.96
C GLY A 291 -4.23 1.58 22.83
N THR A 292 -3.24 0.71 22.73
CA THR A 292 -2.01 0.70 23.58
C THR A 292 -0.76 1.13 22.81
N THR A 293 -0.84 1.24 21.48
CA THR A 293 0.28 1.58 20.62
C THR A 293 0.70 3.05 20.72
N PRO A 294 1.99 3.37 20.62
CA PRO A 294 2.46 4.74 20.45
C PRO A 294 2.19 5.32 19.05
N LEU A 295 1.74 4.51 18.08
CA LEU A 295 1.39 4.95 16.74
C LEU A 295 0.33 6.04 16.77
N ARG A 296 0.43 6.96 15.83
CA ARG A 296 -0.53 8.04 15.63
C ARG A 296 -0.93 8.11 14.16
N PRO A 297 -2.15 8.51 13.83
CA PRO A 297 -2.53 8.82 12.46
C PRO A 297 -1.54 9.79 11.81
N GLY A 298 -1.15 9.52 10.57
CA GLY A 298 -0.12 10.24 9.83
C GLY A 298 1.29 9.63 9.97
N ALA A 299 1.49 8.58 10.78
CA ALA A 299 2.76 7.89 10.83
C ALA A 299 2.97 7.05 9.56
N PHE A 300 4.15 7.17 8.95
CA PHE A 300 4.56 6.29 7.84
C PHE A 300 5.21 5.03 8.41
N VAL A 301 4.80 3.91 7.87
CA VAL A 301 5.19 2.57 8.33
C VAL A 301 5.56 1.68 7.15
N TRP A 302 6.38 0.68 7.40
CA TRP A 302 6.58 -0.42 6.47
C TRP A 302 5.57 -1.51 6.78
N THR A 303 4.99 -2.10 5.75
CA THR A 303 4.09 -3.24 5.86
C THR A 303 4.66 -4.42 5.10
N LYS A 304 4.51 -5.61 5.69
CA LYS A 304 4.89 -6.88 5.06
C LYS A 304 3.66 -7.76 4.97
N MET A 305 3.38 -8.22 3.77
CA MET A 305 2.29 -9.15 3.49
C MET A 305 2.78 -10.29 2.62
N GLU A 306 2.30 -11.50 2.86
CA GLU A 306 2.62 -12.66 2.03
C GLU A 306 2.09 -12.49 0.61
N ASP A 307 2.95 -12.74 -0.39
CA ASP A 307 2.60 -12.79 -1.81
C ASP A 307 2.04 -14.18 -2.17
N LYS A 308 1.88 -14.45 -3.44
CA LYS A 308 1.47 -15.72 -3.99
C LYS A 308 2.48 -16.81 -3.65
N LEU A 309 1.98 -17.99 -3.29
CA LEU A 309 2.80 -19.19 -3.19
C LEU A 309 3.22 -19.66 -4.59
N TYR A 310 4.51 -19.76 -4.81
CA TYR A 310 5.10 -20.35 -6.01
C TYR A 310 5.51 -21.78 -5.70
N ALA A 311 4.76 -22.74 -6.20
CA ALA A 311 5.03 -24.16 -5.97
C ALA A 311 6.08 -24.68 -6.95
N ASN A 312 7.01 -25.51 -6.45
CA ASN A 312 8.00 -26.23 -7.24
C ASN A 312 8.91 -25.34 -8.10
N VAL A 313 9.30 -24.17 -7.62
CA VAL A 313 10.21 -23.23 -8.27
C VAL A 313 11.64 -23.42 -7.77
N MET A 314 12.60 -23.01 -8.59
CA MET A 314 14.01 -22.91 -8.24
C MET A 314 14.34 -21.46 -7.84
N GLN A 315 15.33 -21.31 -6.98
CA GLN A 315 15.79 -20.03 -6.46
C GLN A 315 17.26 -19.80 -6.82
N ALA A 316 17.58 -18.59 -7.28
CA ALA A 316 18.95 -18.12 -7.44
C ALA A 316 18.98 -16.60 -7.20
N PRO A 317 20.13 -16.01 -6.85
CA PRO A 317 20.28 -14.56 -6.85
C PRO A 317 19.91 -13.97 -8.23
N ASP A 318 19.35 -12.78 -8.28
CA ASP A 318 18.95 -12.09 -9.52
C ASP A 318 20.15 -11.91 -10.48
N SER A 319 21.37 -11.79 -9.91
CA SER A 319 22.62 -11.75 -10.65
C SER A 319 22.88 -13.00 -11.51
N ALA A 320 22.19 -14.10 -11.26
CA ALA A 320 22.27 -15.32 -12.08
C ALA A 320 21.52 -15.20 -13.42
N LEU A 321 20.63 -14.19 -13.55
CA LEU A 321 19.83 -13.99 -14.77
C LEU A 321 20.65 -13.27 -15.84
N TYR A 322 20.83 -13.94 -16.96
CA TYR A 322 21.41 -13.37 -18.18
C TYR A 322 20.31 -13.09 -19.19
N ALA A 323 20.39 -11.94 -19.85
CA ALA A 323 19.31 -11.42 -20.71
C ALA A 323 17.97 -11.33 -19.93
N GLN A 324 16.93 -12.01 -20.37
CA GLN A 324 15.62 -12.00 -19.71
C GLN A 324 15.13 -13.39 -19.32
N ASP A 325 15.76 -14.44 -19.80
CA ASP A 325 15.24 -15.80 -19.73
C ASP A 325 16.33 -16.88 -19.68
N THR A 326 17.56 -16.56 -19.40
CA THR A 326 18.70 -17.49 -19.49
C THR A 326 19.49 -17.49 -18.19
N VAL A 327 19.79 -18.68 -17.68
CA VAL A 327 20.79 -18.91 -16.65
C VAL A 327 21.91 -19.80 -17.19
N TYR A 328 23.09 -19.75 -16.61
CA TYR A 328 24.18 -20.63 -16.98
C TYR A 328 24.42 -21.67 -15.87
N VAL A 329 24.42 -22.93 -16.25
CA VAL A 329 24.75 -24.06 -15.37
C VAL A 329 26.19 -24.49 -15.66
N VAL A 330 26.95 -24.82 -14.62
CA VAL A 330 28.32 -25.35 -14.78
C VAL A 330 28.23 -26.86 -14.93
N ARG A 331 28.68 -27.38 -16.09
CA ARG A 331 28.85 -28.80 -16.35
C ARG A 331 30.24 -29.06 -16.94
N ASP A 332 30.95 -30.03 -16.41
CA ASP A 332 32.31 -30.37 -16.83
C ASP A 332 33.26 -29.16 -16.85
N GLY A 333 33.12 -28.21 -15.93
CA GLY A 333 33.92 -27.00 -15.85
C GLY A 333 33.63 -25.98 -16.95
N ARG A 334 32.48 -26.06 -17.62
CA ARG A 334 32.04 -25.14 -18.68
C ARG A 334 30.67 -24.58 -18.40
N MET A 335 30.41 -23.37 -18.86
CA MET A 335 29.10 -22.71 -18.78
C MET A 335 28.17 -23.22 -19.90
N GLU A 336 27.06 -23.78 -19.53
CA GLU A 336 25.99 -24.16 -20.45
C GLU A 336 24.76 -23.27 -20.25
N PRO A 337 24.26 -22.60 -21.30
CA PRO A 337 23.05 -21.81 -21.18
C PRO A 337 21.83 -22.71 -21.01
N ARG A 338 20.93 -22.32 -20.13
CA ARG A 338 19.63 -22.95 -19.90
C ARG A 338 18.56 -21.87 -19.96
N GLN A 339 17.58 -22.08 -20.81
CA GLN A 339 16.41 -21.21 -20.85
C GLN A 339 15.50 -21.49 -19.67
N ILE A 340 14.99 -20.43 -19.08
CA ILE A 340 14.10 -20.47 -17.90
C ILE A 340 12.84 -19.64 -18.14
N VAL A 341 11.84 -19.90 -17.34
CA VAL A 341 10.65 -19.05 -17.21
C VAL A 341 10.72 -18.38 -15.86
N VAL A 342 10.90 -17.06 -15.84
CA VAL A 342 10.85 -16.28 -14.63
C VAL A 342 9.42 -16.26 -14.11
N ARG A 343 9.22 -16.70 -12.86
CA ARG A 343 7.92 -16.74 -12.20
C ARG A 343 7.70 -15.54 -11.28
N GLY A 344 8.75 -15.04 -10.67
CA GLY A 344 8.71 -13.90 -9.76
C GLY A 344 10.06 -13.61 -9.12
N TYR A 345 10.00 -12.75 -8.11
CA TYR A 345 11.17 -12.39 -7.30
C TYR A 345 10.78 -12.36 -5.82
N ASP A 346 11.73 -12.71 -4.97
CA ASP A 346 11.66 -12.51 -3.52
C ASP A 346 12.87 -11.65 -3.11
N GLY A 347 12.67 -10.35 -2.98
CA GLY A 347 13.77 -9.39 -2.88
C GLY A 347 14.74 -9.52 -4.07
N ASP A 348 16.01 -9.82 -3.78
CA ASP A 348 17.07 -10.01 -4.77
C ASP A 348 17.17 -11.48 -5.27
N THR A 349 16.19 -12.32 -4.93
CA THR A 349 16.14 -13.73 -5.33
C THR A 349 15.17 -13.92 -6.47
N LEU A 350 15.69 -14.47 -7.59
CA LEU A 350 14.94 -14.88 -8.76
C LEU A 350 14.23 -16.20 -8.50
N LEU A 351 12.94 -16.26 -8.77
CA LEU A 351 12.13 -17.48 -8.75
C LEU A 351 11.84 -17.92 -10.19
N PHE A 352 12.25 -19.11 -10.57
CA PHE A 352 12.16 -19.57 -11.94
C PHE A 352 11.86 -21.05 -12.06
N GLU A 353 11.42 -21.45 -13.24
CA GLU A 353 11.29 -22.84 -13.66
C GLU A 353 12.09 -23.04 -14.95
N PRO A 354 12.63 -24.26 -15.20
CA PRO A 354 13.20 -24.57 -16.49
C PRO A 354 12.16 -24.40 -17.61
N ALA A 355 12.58 -23.84 -18.77
CA ALA A 355 11.70 -23.77 -19.93
C ALA A 355 11.30 -25.17 -20.44
N PRO A 356 10.17 -25.30 -21.13
CA PRO A 356 9.73 -26.59 -21.68
C PRO A 356 10.82 -27.26 -22.51
N GLY A 357 11.17 -28.52 -22.14
CA GLY A 357 12.23 -29.27 -22.81
C GLY A 357 13.66 -29.00 -22.34
N VAL A 358 13.84 -28.11 -21.38
CA VAL A 358 15.14 -27.83 -20.75
C VAL A 358 15.21 -28.56 -19.40
N SER A 359 16.33 -29.24 -19.13
CA SER A 359 16.56 -29.89 -17.84
C SER A 359 17.52 -29.06 -17.00
N ILE A 360 17.07 -28.69 -15.80
CA ILE A 360 17.88 -28.20 -14.68
C ILE A 360 17.50 -29.11 -13.50
N GLU A 361 18.48 -29.78 -12.91
CA GLU A 361 18.27 -30.74 -11.83
C GLU A 361 18.57 -30.12 -10.46
N ASP A 362 18.02 -30.73 -9.42
CA ASP A 362 18.35 -30.32 -8.06
C ASP A 362 19.82 -30.61 -7.75
N GLY A 363 20.55 -29.58 -7.33
CA GLY A 363 21.99 -29.63 -7.12
C GLY A 363 22.81 -29.09 -8.29
N ASP A 364 22.19 -28.73 -9.42
CA ASP A 364 22.90 -28.04 -10.49
C ASP A 364 23.46 -26.70 -9.98
N GLN A 365 24.69 -26.40 -10.42
CA GLN A 365 25.39 -25.18 -10.03
C GLN A 365 25.13 -24.07 -11.04
N VAL A 366 24.36 -23.08 -10.63
CA VAL A 366 24.02 -21.91 -11.46
C VAL A 366 25.01 -20.79 -11.19
N VAL A 367 25.55 -20.22 -12.26
CA VAL A 367 26.54 -19.12 -12.20
C VAL A 367 25.85 -17.82 -11.78
N THR A 368 26.39 -17.18 -10.74
CA THR A 368 25.89 -15.88 -10.22
C THR A 368 26.77 -14.70 -10.60
N THR A 369 27.99 -14.95 -11.09
CA THR A 369 28.89 -13.90 -11.54
C THR A 369 28.57 -13.52 -12.98
N GLN A 370 28.21 -12.27 -13.24
CA GLN A 370 27.96 -11.78 -14.60
C GLN A 370 29.28 -11.55 -15.36
N ILE A 371 29.49 -12.32 -16.40
CA ILE A 371 30.64 -12.19 -17.29
C ILE A 371 30.17 -11.46 -18.56
N ARG A 372 30.70 -10.25 -18.85
CA ARG A 372 30.31 -9.45 -20.01
C ARG A 372 30.65 -10.11 -21.36
N GLU A 373 31.71 -10.89 -21.39
CA GLU A 373 32.14 -11.68 -22.53
C GLU A 373 31.67 -13.13 -22.43
N GLY A 374 30.74 -13.42 -21.48
CA GLY A 374 30.23 -14.73 -21.20
C GLY A 374 29.36 -15.29 -22.30
N GLY A 375 29.59 -16.55 -22.65
CA GLY A 375 28.84 -17.27 -23.65
C GLY A 375 28.88 -18.78 -23.40
N ALA A 376 28.13 -19.51 -24.19
CA ALA A 376 28.09 -20.97 -24.13
C ALA A 376 29.49 -21.59 -24.35
N GLY A 377 29.84 -22.55 -23.49
CA GLY A 377 31.08 -23.34 -23.60
C GLY A 377 32.32 -22.71 -22.96
N ILE A 378 32.24 -21.55 -22.37
CA ILE A 378 33.37 -20.90 -21.67
C ILE A 378 33.79 -21.76 -20.48
N ARG A 379 35.12 -21.96 -20.36
CA ARG A 379 35.72 -22.69 -19.24
C ARG A 379 35.74 -21.81 -18.00
N VAL A 380 35.25 -22.36 -16.90
CA VAL A 380 35.13 -21.64 -15.64
C VAL A 380 35.79 -22.40 -14.49
N GLU A 381 36.24 -21.65 -13.50
CA GLU A 381 36.72 -22.16 -12.22
C GLU A 381 35.84 -21.60 -11.12
N ILE A 382 35.25 -22.49 -10.35
CA ILE A 382 34.37 -22.11 -9.25
C ILE A 382 35.20 -21.56 -8.11
N ARG A 383 34.89 -20.34 -7.68
CA ARG A 383 35.39 -19.75 -6.44
C ARG A 383 34.30 -19.72 -5.42
N GLU A 384 34.62 -20.21 -4.25
CA GLU A 384 33.76 -20.11 -3.05
C GLU A 384 33.62 -18.65 -2.60
#